data_dc04c370e177c7bb69bbe7943c0306dc
#
_entry.id   dc04c370e177c7bb69bbe7943c0306dc
#
_cell.length_a   1.000
_cell.length_b   1.000
_cell.length_c   1.000
_cell.angle_alpha   90.00
_cell.angle_beta   90.00
_cell.angle_gamma   90.00
#
_symmetry.space_group_name_H-M   'P 1'
#
loop_
_entity.id
_entity.type
_entity.pdbx_description
1 polymer ?
#
loop_
_entity_poly.entity_id
_entity_poly.type
_entity_poly.pdbx_seq_one_letter_code
_entity_poly.pdbx_strand_id
1 'polypeptide(L)'
;MNENLIVLATNLNKFNKSYIQKKHRIITNKTIHNSSFLFFTFFLREKAFEHSPYRNLLINYFKKAESCYPGSSYFVSVYITQLILSGKLKSLDKVKTERNIDVIFDYFKSITNLKTFNFFRDVLQFSGADATITCESSKNSEITVEKKCKPTFKVNIDSDFIPIYFNNQKETTKDFIVSIVDGFIERESEIYSLFELSKKENLPAILICRGISEDAKRNIKQIILKNKTYIYPYALKFDNHDPFLIKDLAKSCNTKIISSEYYDNIYKDLEAKTNIVKITASKNYLTFHEKSEDLIEEINLQLKKEKVDLEAKKYLQKRKRRASPNNVLVSIPDNMHNLLQEIKSLIVCYNYCVIRGIYILKDNKTMSVQCYKSSSILAKSLFKNIKKIGYTIKLNHHESV
;
A
#
# COMPACT_ATOMS: atom_id res chain seq x y z
N MET A 1 8.15 -18.99 -36.14
CA MET A 1 8.48 -18.22 -34.93
C MET A 1 9.87 -17.65 -35.13
N ASN A 2 10.11 -16.38 -34.83
CA ASN A 2 11.37 -15.69 -35.12
C ASN A 2 12.54 -16.34 -34.35
N GLU A 3 13.65 -16.71 -35.04
CA GLU A 3 14.83 -17.34 -34.40
C GLU A 3 15.34 -16.53 -33.20
N ASN A 4 15.34 -15.21 -33.31
CA ASN A 4 15.73 -14.32 -32.20
C ASN A 4 14.86 -14.49 -30.93
N LEU A 5 13.59 -14.84 -31.09
CA LEU A 5 12.70 -15.12 -29.96
C LEU A 5 13.00 -16.46 -29.28
N ILE A 6 13.37 -17.46 -30.09
CA ILE A 6 13.77 -18.77 -29.56
C ILE A 6 15.08 -18.65 -28.79
N VAL A 7 16.05 -17.93 -29.36
CA VAL A 7 17.34 -17.63 -28.70
C VAL A 7 17.11 -16.88 -27.38
N LEU A 8 16.26 -15.85 -27.38
CA LEU A 8 15.88 -15.11 -26.18
C LEU A 8 15.29 -16.05 -25.11
N ALA A 9 14.30 -16.87 -25.48
CA ALA A 9 13.65 -17.79 -24.54
C ALA A 9 14.59 -18.86 -24.03
N THR A 10 15.49 -19.37 -24.88
CA THR A 10 16.50 -20.38 -24.48
C THR A 10 17.48 -19.78 -23.48
N ASN A 11 17.95 -18.57 -23.71
CA ASN A 11 18.85 -17.87 -22.80
C ASN A 11 18.16 -17.52 -21.47
N LEU A 12 16.92 -17.01 -21.49
CA LEU A 12 16.13 -16.80 -20.29
C LEU A 12 15.90 -18.12 -19.52
N ASN A 13 15.69 -19.24 -20.21
CA ASN A 13 15.50 -20.54 -19.56
C ASN A 13 16.78 -21.04 -18.87
N LYS A 14 17.93 -20.92 -19.53
CA LYS A 14 19.23 -21.24 -18.92
C LYS A 14 19.45 -20.37 -17.68
N PHE A 15 19.10 -19.12 -17.78
CA PHE A 15 19.26 -18.16 -16.72
C PHE A 15 18.29 -18.42 -15.55
N ASN A 16 17.03 -18.74 -15.82
CA ASN A 16 16.07 -19.15 -14.80
C ASN A 16 16.57 -20.38 -14.01
N LYS A 17 17.19 -21.35 -14.71
CA LYS A 17 17.81 -22.54 -14.05
C LYS A 17 18.99 -22.15 -13.17
N SER A 18 19.87 -21.25 -13.65
CA SER A 18 21.04 -20.80 -12.86
C SER A 18 20.63 -19.95 -11.66
N TYR A 19 19.57 -19.17 -11.78
CA TYR A 19 18.99 -18.38 -10.69
C TYR A 19 18.57 -19.26 -9.52
N ILE A 20 17.97 -20.40 -9.79
CA ILE A 20 17.53 -21.35 -8.76
C ILE A 20 18.71 -22.06 -8.09
N GLN A 21 19.73 -22.45 -8.88
CA GLN A 21 20.86 -23.24 -8.39
C GLN A 21 21.87 -22.45 -7.55
N LYS A 22 22.07 -21.17 -7.82
CA LYS A 22 23.12 -20.33 -7.20
C LYS A 22 22.67 -19.47 -6.02
N LYS A 23 21.58 -19.79 -5.34
CA LYS A 23 21.06 -19.00 -4.19
C LYS A 23 21.01 -17.49 -4.45
N HIS A 24 20.68 -17.08 -5.68
CA HIS A 24 20.27 -15.73 -6.02
C HIS A 24 21.27 -14.61 -5.71
N ARG A 25 22.56 -14.81 -5.90
CA ARG A 25 23.57 -13.78 -5.61
C ARG A 25 24.14 -13.20 -6.89
N ILE A 26 24.01 -11.88 -7.05
CA ILE A 26 24.81 -11.12 -8.00
C ILE A 26 25.87 -10.38 -7.20
N ILE A 27 27.13 -10.65 -7.55
CA ILE A 27 28.27 -9.93 -6.99
C ILE A 27 28.63 -8.86 -8.01
N THR A 28 28.38 -7.59 -7.67
CA THR A 28 28.97 -6.44 -8.35
C THR A 28 30.22 -6.00 -7.57
N ASN A 29 31.05 -5.15 -8.17
CA ASN A 29 32.37 -4.77 -7.62
C ASN A 29 32.37 -4.31 -6.14
N LYS A 30 31.22 -4.03 -5.53
CA LYS A 30 31.12 -3.58 -4.13
C LYS A 30 29.92 -4.11 -3.36
N THR A 31 28.95 -4.80 -3.99
CA THR A 31 27.71 -5.17 -3.33
C THR A 31 27.17 -6.52 -3.81
N ILE A 32 26.58 -7.29 -2.90
CA ILE A 32 25.88 -8.54 -3.20
C ILE A 32 24.39 -8.22 -3.31
N HIS A 33 23.81 -8.43 -4.47
CA HIS A 33 22.38 -8.22 -4.72
C HIS A 33 21.63 -9.56 -4.76
N ASN A 34 20.56 -9.65 -4.01
CA ASN A 34 19.72 -10.85 -3.94
C ASN A 34 18.30 -10.64 -4.54
N SER A 35 18.05 -9.48 -5.13
CA SER A 35 16.76 -9.19 -5.78
C SER A 35 16.68 -9.86 -7.15
N SER A 36 15.57 -10.55 -7.42
CA SER A 36 15.29 -11.15 -8.72
C SER A 36 15.29 -10.11 -9.85
N PHE A 37 14.80 -8.90 -9.59
CA PHE A 37 14.79 -7.82 -10.56
C PHE A 37 16.21 -7.36 -10.94
N LEU A 38 17.08 -7.16 -9.97
CA LEU A 38 18.48 -6.79 -10.22
C LEU A 38 19.21 -7.88 -10.98
N PHE A 39 18.99 -9.15 -10.62
CA PHE A 39 19.54 -10.29 -11.30
C PHE A 39 19.16 -10.30 -12.79
N PHE A 40 17.88 -10.13 -13.13
CA PHE A 40 17.43 -10.07 -14.52
C PHE A 40 17.89 -8.81 -15.25
N THR A 41 17.99 -7.68 -14.56
CA THR A 41 18.50 -6.43 -15.14
C THR A 41 19.97 -6.56 -15.54
N PHE A 42 20.79 -7.20 -14.72
CA PHE A 42 22.19 -7.48 -15.05
C PHE A 42 22.31 -8.44 -16.23
N PHE A 43 21.54 -9.53 -16.21
CA PHE A 43 21.51 -10.47 -17.32
C PHE A 43 21.14 -9.79 -18.66
N LEU A 44 20.17 -8.94 -18.67
CA LEU A 44 19.75 -8.21 -19.87
C LEU A 44 20.76 -7.14 -20.31
N ARG A 45 21.77 -6.81 -19.49
CA ARG A 45 22.89 -5.94 -19.85
C ARG A 45 24.04 -6.68 -20.51
N GLU A 46 24.04 -8.01 -20.50
CA GLU A 46 25.07 -8.77 -21.20
C GLU A 46 25.04 -8.50 -22.72
N LYS A 47 26.22 -8.61 -23.35
CA LYS A 47 26.42 -8.37 -24.79
C LYS A 47 25.43 -9.11 -25.67
N ALA A 48 25.03 -10.33 -25.29
CA ALA A 48 24.05 -11.14 -26.00
C ALA A 48 22.67 -10.48 -26.18
N PHE A 49 22.35 -9.46 -25.37
CA PHE A 49 21.08 -8.74 -25.40
C PHE A 49 21.23 -7.25 -25.78
N GLU A 50 22.45 -6.79 -26.01
CA GLU A 50 22.75 -5.37 -26.21
C GLU A 50 21.97 -4.76 -27.36
N HIS A 51 21.80 -5.52 -28.44
CA HIS A 51 21.06 -5.12 -29.64
C HIS A 51 19.65 -5.72 -29.73
N SER A 52 19.17 -6.37 -28.67
CA SER A 52 17.82 -6.96 -28.70
C SER A 52 16.75 -5.88 -28.59
N PRO A 53 15.81 -5.77 -29.56
CA PRO A 53 14.71 -4.81 -29.51
C PRO A 53 13.78 -5.06 -28.31
N TYR A 54 13.87 -6.23 -27.69
CA TYR A 54 13.04 -6.63 -26.54
C TYR A 54 13.65 -6.27 -25.20
N ARG A 55 14.92 -5.86 -25.15
CA ARG A 55 15.65 -5.60 -23.88
C ARG A 55 14.93 -4.62 -22.98
N ASN A 56 14.66 -3.43 -23.48
CA ASN A 56 14.02 -2.37 -22.68
C ASN A 56 12.59 -2.75 -22.28
N LEU A 57 11.89 -3.44 -23.15
CA LEU A 57 10.55 -3.96 -22.90
C LEU A 57 10.57 -4.96 -21.72
N LEU A 58 11.50 -5.93 -21.74
CA LEU A 58 11.68 -6.91 -20.68
C LEU A 58 12.02 -6.24 -19.34
N ILE A 59 12.97 -5.30 -19.33
CA ILE A 59 13.37 -4.54 -18.12
C ILE A 59 12.15 -3.82 -17.51
N ASN A 60 11.35 -3.15 -18.34
CA ASN A 60 10.17 -2.42 -17.87
C ASN A 60 9.12 -3.37 -17.25
N TYR A 61 8.89 -4.52 -17.88
CA TYR A 61 7.94 -5.50 -17.34
C TYR A 61 8.45 -6.17 -16.06
N PHE A 62 9.75 -6.46 -15.95
CA PHE A 62 10.34 -7.00 -14.74
C PHE A 62 10.30 -5.98 -13.60
N LYS A 63 10.59 -4.70 -13.89
CA LYS A 63 10.44 -3.63 -12.92
C LYS A 63 9.01 -3.49 -12.42
N LYS A 64 8.04 -3.52 -13.34
CA LYS A 64 6.61 -3.48 -13.00
C LYS A 64 6.18 -4.71 -12.20
N ALA A 65 6.68 -5.89 -12.53
CA ALA A 65 6.39 -7.12 -11.78
C ALA A 65 6.91 -7.02 -10.34
N GLU A 66 8.16 -6.63 -10.17
CA GLU A 66 8.80 -6.53 -8.85
C GLU A 66 8.16 -5.46 -7.96
N SER A 67 7.67 -4.36 -8.56
CA SER A 67 6.92 -3.34 -7.82
C SER A 67 5.54 -3.82 -7.32
N CYS A 68 5.00 -4.87 -7.94
CA CYS A 68 3.78 -5.50 -7.46
C CYS A 68 4.04 -6.43 -6.28
N TYR A 69 5.03 -7.33 -6.43
CA TYR A 69 5.38 -8.34 -5.42
C TYR A 69 6.86 -8.73 -5.56
N PRO A 70 7.60 -8.89 -4.46
CA PRO A 70 8.97 -9.38 -4.48
C PRO A 70 9.06 -10.77 -5.15
N GLY A 71 10.06 -10.95 -6.01
CA GLY A 71 10.26 -12.19 -6.76
C GLY A 71 9.38 -12.36 -8.00
N SER A 72 8.43 -11.47 -8.27
CA SER A 72 7.52 -11.56 -9.43
C SER A 72 8.25 -11.48 -10.76
N SER A 73 9.37 -10.77 -10.85
CA SER A 73 10.19 -10.70 -12.07
C SER A 73 10.71 -12.08 -12.48
N TYR A 74 11.09 -12.91 -11.53
CA TYR A 74 11.47 -14.32 -11.80
C TYR A 74 10.30 -15.11 -12.43
N PHE A 75 9.11 -15.02 -11.85
CA PHE A 75 7.95 -15.74 -12.38
C PHE A 75 7.49 -15.21 -13.74
N VAL A 76 7.57 -13.89 -13.99
CA VAL A 76 7.34 -13.34 -15.33
C VAL A 76 8.34 -13.91 -16.32
N SER A 77 9.62 -14.03 -15.95
CA SER A 77 10.64 -14.64 -16.80
C SER A 77 10.34 -16.11 -17.11
N VAL A 78 9.92 -16.90 -16.13
CA VAL A 78 9.51 -18.29 -16.33
C VAL A 78 8.31 -18.40 -17.26
N TYR A 79 7.29 -17.59 -17.05
CA TYR A 79 6.07 -17.64 -17.86
C TYR A 79 6.26 -17.13 -19.28
N ILE A 80 7.05 -16.07 -19.49
CA ILE A 80 7.36 -15.59 -20.84
C ILE A 80 8.15 -16.64 -21.63
N THR A 81 9.08 -17.32 -20.96
CA THR A 81 9.82 -18.43 -21.55
C THR A 81 8.88 -19.56 -22.00
N GLN A 82 7.93 -19.96 -21.15
CA GLN A 82 6.93 -20.97 -21.51
C GLN A 82 6.04 -20.53 -22.66
N LEU A 83 5.58 -19.27 -22.67
CA LEU A 83 4.75 -18.73 -23.76
C LEU A 83 5.48 -18.70 -25.10
N ILE A 84 6.77 -18.36 -25.10
CA ILE A 84 7.58 -18.34 -26.32
C ILE A 84 7.85 -19.74 -26.83
N LEU A 85 8.25 -20.66 -25.96
CA LEU A 85 8.66 -22.03 -26.36
C LEU A 85 7.48 -22.94 -26.67
N SER A 86 6.37 -22.86 -25.92
CA SER A 86 5.22 -23.76 -26.05
C SER A 86 3.96 -23.11 -26.61
N GLY A 87 3.94 -21.78 -26.73
CA GLY A 87 2.74 -21.02 -27.10
C GLY A 87 1.63 -20.99 -26.03
N LYS A 88 1.79 -21.74 -24.93
CA LYS A 88 0.79 -21.87 -23.87
C LYS A 88 1.42 -21.68 -22.50
N LEU A 89 0.74 -20.97 -21.61
CA LEU A 89 1.05 -21.04 -20.19
C LEU A 89 0.53 -22.38 -19.65
N LYS A 90 1.40 -23.15 -19.03
CA LYS A 90 0.95 -24.32 -18.26
C LYS A 90 0.03 -23.83 -17.15
N SER A 91 -1.19 -24.40 -17.06
CA SER A 91 -2.01 -24.24 -15.89
C SER A 91 -1.25 -24.79 -14.68
N LEU A 92 -1.33 -24.11 -13.54
CA LEU A 92 -0.92 -24.77 -12.30
C LEU A 92 -1.89 -25.93 -12.09
N ASP A 93 -1.42 -27.14 -12.24
CA ASP A 93 -2.16 -28.31 -11.81
C ASP A 93 -2.53 -28.12 -10.34
N LYS A 94 -3.68 -28.67 -9.91
CA LYS A 94 -4.28 -28.51 -8.57
C LYS A 94 -3.21 -28.38 -7.48
N VAL A 95 -2.89 -27.15 -7.13
CA VAL A 95 -1.86 -26.82 -6.16
C VAL A 95 -2.52 -26.68 -4.81
N LYS A 96 -1.99 -27.37 -3.82
CA LYS A 96 -2.46 -27.24 -2.44
C LYS A 96 -2.17 -25.81 -1.95
N THR A 97 -3.22 -25.10 -1.57
CA THR A 97 -3.08 -23.78 -0.94
C THR A 97 -2.69 -23.98 0.52
N GLU A 98 -1.52 -23.50 0.91
CA GLU A 98 -1.03 -23.54 2.27
C GLU A 98 -1.10 -22.15 2.91
N ARG A 99 -1.45 -22.08 4.20
CA ARG A 99 -1.52 -20.83 4.97
C ARG A 99 -0.63 -20.86 6.20
N ASN A 100 0.18 -21.89 6.36
CA ASN A 100 1.12 -21.98 7.46
C ASN A 100 2.12 -20.84 7.39
N ILE A 101 2.36 -20.17 8.50
CA ILE A 101 3.24 -19.01 8.59
C ILE A 101 4.70 -19.38 8.34
N ASP A 102 5.13 -20.59 8.70
CA ASP A 102 6.49 -21.05 8.45
C ASP A 102 6.76 -21.22 6.96
N VAL A 103 5.78 -21.76 6.22
CA VAL A 103 5.85 -21.87 4.76
C VAL A 103 5.86 -20.49 4.09
N ILE A 104 5.12 -19.52 4.66
CA ILE A 104 5.15 -18.13 4.21
C ILE A 104 6.55 -17.54 4.44
N PHE A 105 7.16 -17.80 5.59
CA PHE A 105 8.51 -17.31 5.89
C PHE A 105 9.57 -17.97 5.00
N ASP A 106 9.48 -19.26 4.72
CA ASP A 106 10.37 -19.94 3.77
C ASP A 106 10.28 -19.34 2.37
N TYR A 107 9.06 -19.00 1.94
CA TYR A 107 8.86 -18.27 0.68
C TYR A 107 9.57 -16.90 0.71
N PHE A 108 9.38 -16.08 1.75
CA PHE A 108 10.05 -14.79 1.85
C PHE A 108 11.58 -14.90 1.93
N LYS A 109 12.09 -15.90 2.66
CA LYS A 109 13.52 -16.20 2.72
C LYS A 109 14.08 -16.56 1.33
N SER A 110 13.26 -17.15 0.45
CA SER A 110 13.66 -17.50 -0.91
C SER A 110 13.69 -16.33 -1.88
N ILE A 111 12.91 -15.27 -1.63
CA ILE A 111 12.74 -14.14 -2.57
C ILE A 111 13.44 -12.84 -2.13
N THR A 112 13.97 -12.79 -0.90
CA THR A 112 14.67 -11.62 -0.37
C THR A 112 16.07 -11.95 0.11
N ASN A 113 16.88 -10.92 0.35
CA ASN A 113 18.16 -11.12 1.00
C ASN A 113 17.97 -11.44 2.49
N LEU A 114 18.94 -12.17 3.07
CA LEU A 114 18.85 -12.64 4.45
C LEU A 114 18.72 -11.48 5.46
N LYS A 115 19.37 -10.34 5.21
CA LYS A 115 19.35 -9.17 6.09
C LYS A 115 17.95 -8.55 6.11
N THR A 116 17.36 -8.29 4.95
CA THR A 116 16.00 -7.76 4.82
C THR A 116 14.97 -8.74 5.38
N PHE A 117 15.13 -10.04 5.12
CA PHE A 117 14.25 -11.07 5.66
C PHE A 117 14.28 -11.11 7.20
N ASN A 118 15.47 -11.14 7.81
CA ASN A 118 15.59 -11.15 9.28
C ASN A 118 14.96 -9.90 9.88
N PHE A 119 15.26 -8.73 9.35
CA PHE A 119 14.64 -7.48 9.79
C PHE A 119 13.10 -7.54 9.68
N PHE A 120 12.56 -7.98 8.56
CA PHE A 120 11.12 -8.09 8.36
C PHE A 120 10.48 -9.11 9.32
N ARG A 121 11.12 -10.26 9.53
CA ARG A 121 10.69 -11.27 10.51
C ARG A 121 10.65 -10.69 11.92
N ASP A 122 11.68 -9.96 12.32
CA ASP A 122 11.77 -9.36 13.65
C ASP A 122 10.68 -8.28 13.84
N VAL A 123 10.39 -7.49 12.80
CA VAL A 123 9.24 -6.56 12.79
C VAL A 123 7.91 -7.31 12.96
N LEU A 124 7.72 -8.45 12.26
CA LEU A 124 6.50 -9.25 12.39
C LEU A 124 6.37 -9.89 13.78
N GLN A 125 7.45 -10.39 14.35
CA GLN A 125 7.46 -10.94 15.72
C GLN A 125 7.15 -9.86 16.74
N PHE A 126 7.73 -8.68 16.61
CA PHE A 126 7.45 -7.53 17.47
C PHE A 126 6.00 -7.04 17.33
N SER A 127 5.47 -7.03 16.10
CA SER A 127 4.12 -6.53 15.83
C SER A 127 3.00 -7.47 16.28
N GLY A 128 3.23 -8.76 16.17
CA GLY A 128 2.19 -9.80 16.30
C GLY A 128 1.40 -10.03 15.01
N ALA A 129 0.71 -11.17 14.95
CA ALA A 129 0.05 -11.66 13.73
C ALA A 129 -1.08 -10.74 13.19
N ASP A 130 -1.74 -9.99 14.08
CA ASP A 130 -2.89 -9.13 13.74
C ASP A 130 -2.52 -7.64 13.58
N ALA A 131 -1.24 -7.31 13.67
CA ALA A 131 -0.80 -5.92 13.59
C ALA A 131 -0.88 -5.34 12.18
N THR A 132 -1.17 -4.05 12.11
CA THR A 132 -0.98 -3.27 10.89
C THR A 132 0.42 -2.68 10.88
N ILE A 133 1.24 -3.12 9.94
CA ILE A 133 2.58 -2.58 9.75
C ILE A 133 2.51 -1.48 8.70
N THR A 134 2.97 -0.29 9.08
CA THR A 134 3.14 0.85 8.16
C THR A 134 4.62 1.17 8.05
N CYS A 135 5.06 1.56 6.86
CA CYS A 135 6.46 1.88 6.61
C CYS A 135 6.56 3.25 5.94
N GLU A 136 7.39 4.13 6.53
CA GLU A 136 7.60 5.48 6.02
C GLU A 136 9.08 5.85 5.97
N SER A 137 9.38 6.86 5.18
CA SER A 137 10.70 7.47 5.12
C SER A 137 10.92 8.42 6.29
N SER A 138 12.10 8.44 6.85
CA SER A 138 12.48 9.29 7.99
C SER A 138 13.77 10.06 7.73
N LYS A 139 13.85 11.27 8.27
CA LYS A 139 15.10 12.05 8.29
C LYS A 139 16.08 11.57 9.38
N ASN A 140 15.68 10.67 10.24
CA ASN A 140 16.55 10.09 11.26
C ASN A 140 17.63 9.24 10.58
N SER A 141 18.80 9.14 11.21
CA SER A 141 19.91 8.32 10.72
C SER A 141 19.72 6.82 10.94
N GLU A 142 18.81 6.44 11.84
CA GLU A 142 18.59 5.07 12.26
C GLU A 142 17.18 4.58 11.90
N ILE A 143 17.07 3.26 11.73
CA ILE A 143 15.76 2.60 11.57
C ILE A 143 15.10 2.52 12.94
N THR A 144 13.88 3.03 13.05
CA THR A 144 13.07 2.89 14.26
C THR A 144 11.83 2.06 14.01
N VAL A 145 11.47 1.22 14.99
CA VAL A 145 10.26 0.39 14.97
C VAL A 145 9.46 0.73 16.22
N GLU A 146 8.32 1.38 16.03
CA GLU A 146 7.47 1.85 17.12
C GLU A 146 6.14 1.12 17.11
N LYS A 147 5.74 0.58 18.23
CA LYS A 147 4.41 -0.01 18.41
C LYS A 147 3.44 1.09 18.84
N LYS A 148 2.55 1.48 17.94
CA LYS A 148 1.45 2.40 18.23
C LYS A 148 0.27 1.56 18.73
N CYS A 149 0.11 1.49 20.07
CA CYS A 149 -0.96 0.73 20.71
C CYS A 149 -2.33 1.43 20.64
N LYS A 150 -2.60 2.21 19.60
CA LYS A 150 -3.80 3.05 19.47
C LYS A 150 -4.36 2.99 18.06
N PRO A 151 -5.70 3.02 17.91
CA PRO A 151 -6.34 3.12 16.59
C PRO A 151 -5.79 4.30 15.80
N THR A 152 -5.33 4.06 14.59
CA THR A 152 -4.72 5.09 13.74
C THR A 152 -5.34 5.07 12.35
N PHE A 153 -5.84 6.23 11.94
CA PHE A 153 -6.49 6.42 10.65
C PHE A 153 -5.65 7.34 9.77
N LYS A 154 -5.39 6.90 8.55
CA LYS A 154 -4.69 7.70 7.56
C LYS A 154 -5.66 8.71 6.95
N VAL A 155 -5.57 9.95 7.38
CA VAL A 155 -6.30 11.11 6.88
C VAL A 155 -5.32 12.27 6.78
N ASN A 156 -5.46 13.08 5.74
CA ASN A 156 -4.54 14.18 5.51
C ASN A 156 -5.20 15.49 5.91
N ILE A 157 -4.47 16.32 6.69
CA ILE A 157 -4.89 17.68 6.86
C ILE A 157 -4.88 18.40 5.50
N ASP A 158 -5.78 19.34 5.28
CA ASP A 158 -5.75 20.15 4.07
C ASP A 158 -4.41 20.89 3.98
N SER A 159 -3.77 20.82 2.80
CA SER A 159 -2.40 21.29 2.58
C SER A 159 -2.18 22.74 2.98
N ASP A 160 -3.21 23.55 2.84
CA ASP A 160 -3.21 24.97 3.14
C ASP A 160 -3.06 25.30 4.62
N PHE A 161 -3.39 24.33 5.49
CA PHE A 161 -3.30 24.49 6.95
C PHE A 161 -2.04 23.87 7.55
N ILE A 162 -1.24 23.15 6.74
CA ILE A 162 0.03 22.57 7.21
C ILE A 162 0.95 23.63 7.82
N PRO A 163 1.18 24.80 7.20
CA PRO A 163 2.07 25.82 7.76
C PRO A 163 1.60 26.38 9.10
N ILE A 164 0.29 26.37 9.35
CA ILE A 164 -0.29 26.91 10.59
C ILE A 164 -0.05 25.95 11.76
N TYR A 165 -0.21 24.63 11.53
CA TYR A 165 -0.24 23.65 12.61
C TYR A 165 1.01 22.78 12.72
N PHE A 166 1.67 22.52 11.60
CA PHE A 166 2.74 21.53 11.52
C PHE A 166 4.06 22.05 10.93
N ASN A 167 4.28 23.35 10.97
CA ASN A 167 5.53 23.93 10.45
C ASN A 167 6.74 23.46 11.29
N ASN A 168 6.60 23.50 12.62
CA ASN A 168 7.67 23.16 13.59
C ASN A 168 7.38 21.88 14.40
N GLN A 169 6.23 21.25 14.23
CA GLN A 169 5.82 20.09 14.98
C GLN A 169 5.40 18.96 14.04
N LYS A 170 5.78 17.72 14.36
CA LYS A 170 5.35 16.56 13.59
C LYS A 170 3.93 16.14 13.94
N GLU A 171 3.54 16.27 15.19
CA GLU A 171 2.26 15.85 15.74
C GLU A 171 1.88 16.66 16.99
N THR A 172 0.60 16.72 17.30
CA THR A 172 0.02 17.40 18.46
C THR A 172 -0.97 16.47 19.14
N THR A 173 -0.81 16.25 20.45
CA THR A 173 -1.74 15.45 21.25
C THR A 173 -2.53 16.36 22.19
N LYS A 174 -3.84 16.41 22.02
CA LYS A 174 -4.78 17.19 22.83
C LYS A 174 -6.16 16.55 22.86
N ASP A 175 -7.03 17.09 23.70
CA ASP A 175 -8.46 16.88 23.59
C ASP A 175 -8.99 17.78 22.49
N PHE A 176 -9.72 17.20 21.52
CA PHE A 176 -10.27 17.91 20.37
C PHE A 176 -11.79 17.75 20.33
N ILE A 177 -12.47 18.81 19.98
CA ILE A 177 -13.86 18.73 19.54
C ILE A 177 -13.85 18.17 18.13
N VAL A 178 -14.49 17.04 17.88
CA VAL A 178 -14.47 16.38 16.57
C VAL A 178 -15.82 16.50 15.90
N SER A 179 -15.81 17.01 14.68
CA SER A 179 -16.97 17.06 13.80
C SER A 179 -16.68 16.36 12.48
N ILE A 180 -17.62 15.56 11.99
CA ILE A 180 -17.49 14.79 10.76
C ILE A 180 -18.64 15.14 9.81
N VAL A 181 -18.28 15.73 8.68
CA VAL A 181 -19.22 16.14 7.64
C VAL A 181 -18.96 15.29 6.38
N ASP A 182 -19.94 14.49 5.99
CA ASP A 182 -19.90 13.77 4.70
C ASP A 182 -20.38 14.67 3.57
N GLY A 183 -19.65 15.74 3.36
CA GLY A 183 -19.97 16.81 2.43
C GLY A 183 -18.79 17.74 2.19
N PHE A 184 -19.01 18.69 1.31
CA PHE A 184 -18.08 19.75 0.97
C PHE A 184 -18.47 21.03 1.71
N ILE A 185 -17.51 21.73 2.30
CA ILE A 185 -17.73 23.03 2.96
C ILE A 185 -17.55 24.13 1.92
N GLU A 186 -18.63 24.79 1.57
CA GLU A 186 -18.61 25.86 0.56
C GLU A 186 -18.31 27.23 1.17
N ARG A 187 -18.80 27.48 2.38
CA ARG A 187 -18.66 28.76 3.08
C ARG A 187 -18.22 28.55 4.51
N GLU A 188 -17.41 29.48 5.03
CA GLU A 188 -16.97 29.48 6.44
C GLU A 188 -18.14 29.58 7.43
N SER A 189 -19.23 30.20 7.03
CA SER A 189 -20.45 30.34 7.85
C SER A 189 -21.04 28.96 8.22
N GLU A 190 -20.85 27.93 7.39
CA GLU A 190 -21.35 26.58 7.65
C GLU A 190 -20.72 25.95 8.89
N ILE A 191 -19.51 26.35 9.24
CA ILE A 191 -18.78 25.84 10.41
C ILE A 191 -18.64 26.88 11.53
N TYR A 192 -19.41 27.95 11.49
CA TYR A 192 -19.30 29.02 12.50
C TYR A 192 -19.62 28.51 13.92
N SER A 193 -20.61 27.63 14.06
CA SER A 193 -20.93 27.00 15.33
C SER A 193 -19.76 26.17 15.90
N LEU A 194 -18.93 25.61 15.07
CA LEU A 194 -17.72 24.89 15.53
C LEU A 194 -16.66 25.86 16.09
N PHE A 195 -16.54 27.05 15.52
CA PHE A 195 -15.68 28.10 16.08
C PHE A 195 -16.20 28.61 17.45
N GLU A 196 -17.50 28.82 17.55
CA GLU A 196 -18.14 29.25 18.81
C GLU A 196 -17.96 28.20 19.90
N LEU A 197 -18.20 26.91 19.56
CA LEU A 197 -18.03 25.80 20.49
C LEU A 197 -16.56 25.65 20.92
N SER A 198 -15.62 25.72 19.98
CA SER A 198 -14.18 25.68 20.25
C SER A 198 -13.73 26.80 21.20
N LYS A 199 -14.29 28.01 21.02
CA LYS A 199 -14.03 29.15 21.91
C LYS A 199 -14.65 28.96 23.28
N LYS A 200 -15.88 28.48 23.36
CA LYS A 200 -16.62 28.22 24.61
C LYS A 200 -15.93 27.20 25.48
N GLU A 201 -15.55 26.07 24.87
CA GLU A 201 -14.88 24.95 25.57
C GLU A 201 -13.36 25.17 25.73
N ASN A 202 -12.80 26.21 25.12
CA ASN A 202 -11.36 26.48 25.06
C ASN A 202 -10.54 25.28 24.57
N LEU A 203 -11.09 24.51 23.62
CA LEU A 203 -10.48 23.35 23.02
C LEU A 203 -10.32 23.52 21.51
N PRO A 204 -9.24 23.00 20.89
CA PRO A 204 -9.12 22.96 19.45
C PRO A 204 -10.15 21.99 18.86
N ALA A 205 -10.58 22.26 17.62
CA ALA A 205 -11.50 21.38 16.91
C ALA A 205 -10.84 20.68 15.72
N ILE A 206 -11.28 19.47 15.43
CA ILE A 206 -10.97 18.74 14.19
C ILE A 206 -12.24 18.68 13.36
N LEU A 207 -12.15 19.21 12.15
CA LEU A 207 -13.19 19.12 11.14
C LEU A 207 -12.76 18.08 10.10
N ILE A 208 -13.49 16.99 9.97
CA ILE A 208 -13.28 15.98 8.94
C ILE A 208 -14.37 16.16 7.88
N CYS A 209 -13.99 16.46 6.63
CA CYS A 209 -14.94 16.69 5.55
C CYS A 209 -14.42 16.18 4.20
N ARG A 210 -15.22 16.20 3.16
CA ARG A 210 -14.80 15.79 1.79
C ARG A 210 -13.89 16.82 1.13
N GLY A 211 -14.01 18.08 1.50
CA GLY A 211 -13.20 19.19 1.01
C GLY A 211 -13.75 20.51 1.46
N ILE A 212 -13.00 21.58 1.20
CA ILE A 212 -13.34 22.96 1.55
C ILE A 212 -13.04 23.83 0.34
N SER A 213 -13.94 24.77 0.02
CA SER A 213 -13.73 25.72 -1.07
C SER A 213 -12.54 26.64 -0.78
N GLU A 214 -11.90 27.16 -1.81
CA GLU A 214 -10.74 28.05 -1.66
C GLU A 214 -11.10 29.37 -0.93
N ASP A 215 -12.32 29.88 -1.13
CA ASP A 215 -12.81 31.05 -0.42
C ASP A 215 -13.03 30.76 1.06
N ALA A 216 -13.69 29.66 1.37
CA ALA A 216 -13.88 29.22 2.76
C ALA A 216 -12.54 29.00 3.46
N LYS A 217 -11.55 28.36 2.81
CA LYS A 217 -10.19 28.17 3.37
C LYS A 217 -9.55 29.52 3.75
N ARG A 218 -9.62 30.51 2.85
CA ARG A 218 -9.06 31.86 3.10
C ARG A 218 -9.70 32.50 4.34
N ASN A 219 -11.03 32.46 4.43
CA ASN A 219 -11.77 33.05 5.53
C ASN A 219 -11.51 32.29 6.86
N ILE A 220 -11.51 30.96 6.84
CA ILE A 220 -11.17 30.11 8.00
C ILE A 220 -9.77 30.47 8.53
N LYS A 221 -8.77 30.63 7.67
CA LYS A 221 -7.41 31.01 8.08
C LYS A 221 -7.41 32.38 8.75
N GLN A 222 -8.16 33.35 8.21
CA GLN A 222 -8.28 34.69 8.82
C GLN A 222 -8.92 34.63 10.21
N ILE A 223 -9.99 33.85 10.37
CA ILE A 223 -10.65 33.64 11.66
C ILE A 223 -9.70 32.99 12.68
N ILE A 224 -8.97 31.98 12.29
CA ILE A 224 -7.97 31.33 13.16
C ILE A 224 -6.93 32.33 13.64
N LEU A 225 -6.37 33.11 12.73
CA LEU A 225 -5.32 34.09 13.06
C LEU A 225 -5.83 35.24 13.96
N LYS A 226 -7.06 35.71 13.74
CA LYS A 226 -7.66 36.80 14.53
C LYS A 226 -8.11 36.34 15.91
N ASN A 227 -8.79 35.19 15.99
CA ASN A 227 -9.51 34.77 17.21
C ASN A 227 -8.72 33.78 18.08
N LYS A 228 -7.55 33.34 17.62
CA LYS A 228 -6.75 32.26 18.26
C LYS A 228 -7.56 30.98 18.53
N THR A 229 -8.58 30.73 17.70
CA THR A 229 -9.42 29.55 17.76
C THR A 229 -8.93 28.56 16.70
N TYR A 230 -8.58 27.35 17.09
CA TYR A 230 -7.87 26.42 16.21
C TYR A 230 -8.81 25.34 15.69
N ILE A 231 -9.07 25.35 14.38
CA ILE A 231 -9.78 24.27 13.68
C ILE A 231 -8.79 23.58 12.73
N TYR A 232 -8.64 22.27 12.88
CA TYR A 232 -7.79 21.42 12.06
C TYR A 232 -8.63 20.73 10.98
N PRO A 233 -8.64 21.21 9.74
CA PRO A 233 -9.44 20.63 8.68
C PRO A 233 -8.72 19.45 8.04
N TYR A 234 -9.33 18.28 8.11
CA TYR A 234 -8.87 17.06 7.46
C TYR A 234 -9.76 16.73 6.27
N ALA A 235 -9.15 16.61 5.09
CA ALA A 235 -9.87 16.32 3.87
C ALA A 235 -9.87 14.81 3.59
N LEU A 236 -11.05 14.22 3.49
CA LEU A 236 -11.25 12.85 3.00
C LEU A 236 -11.38 12.91 1.48
N LYS A 237 -10.31 12.61 0.76
CA LYS A 237 -10.40 12.45 -0.70
C LYS A 237 -11.45 11.39 -1.04
N PHE A 238 -12.24 11.65 -2.10
CA PHE A 238 -13.11 10.65 -2.67
C PHE A 238 -12.25 9.48 -3.17
N ASP A 239 -12.00 8.54 -2.30
CA ASP A 239 -11.28 7.31 -2.63
C ASP A 239 -12.30 6.17 -2.62
N ASN A 240 -12.67 5.70 -3.81
CA ASN A 240 -13.52 4.52 -3.99
C ASN A 240 -12.94 3.26 -3.34
N HIS A 241 -11.68 3.34 -2.87
CA HIS A 241 -11.00 2.22 -2.20
C HIS A 241 -11.35 2.07 -0.72
N ASP A 242 -12.08 3.03 -0.12
CA ASP A 242 -12.44 2.93 1.30
C ASP A 242 -13.78 3.61 1.67
N PRO A 243 -14.90 3.03 1.26
CA PRO A 243 -16.23 3.61 1.50
C PRO A 243 -16.62 3.65 2.99
N PHE A 244 -15.90 2.89 3.85
CA PHE A 244 -16.21 2.82 5.28
C PHE A 244 -15.39 3.76 6.14
N LEU A 245 -14.41 4.49 5.58
CA LEU A 245 -13.48 5.30 6.37
C LEU A 245 -14.18 6.33 7.24
N ILE A 246 -15.15 7.05 6.68
CA ILE A 246 -15.90 8.08 7.42
C ILE A 246 -16.74 7.48 8.55
N LYS A 247 -17.35 6.32 8.31
CA LYS A 247 -18.14 5.60 9.32
C LYS A 247 -17.26 5.06 10.45
N ASP A 248 -16.08 4.55 10.11
CA ASP A 248 -15.12 4.03 11.08
C ASP A 248 -14.55 5.17 11.95
N LEU A 249 -14.27 6.35 11.34
CA LEU A 249 -13.87 7.54 12.06
C LEU A 249 -14.97 8.02 13.03
N ALA A 250 -16.22 8.10 12.55
CA ALA A 250 -17.34 8.52 13.37
C ALA A 250 -17.53 7.62 14.60
N LYS A 251 -17.47 6.31 14.40
CA LYS A 251 -17.54 5.35 15.51
C LYS A 251 -16.35 5.46 16.46
N SER A 252 -15.14 5.69 15.93
CA SER A 252 -13.95 5.86 16.77
C SER A 252 -13.96 7.15 17.59
N CYS A 253 -14.68 8.16 17.13
CA CYS A 253 -14.91 9.42 17.86
C CYS A 253 -16.15 9.38 18.73
N ASN A 254 -16.97 8.33 18.64
CA ASN A 254 -18.32 8.31 19.20
C ASN A 254 -19.15 9.56 18.80
N THR A 255 -19.06 9.95 17.52
CA THR A 255 -19.74 11.10 16.95
C THR A 255 -20.67 10.65 15.82
N LYS A 256 -21.65 11.51 15.49
CA LYS A 256 -22.55 11.26 14.37
C LYS A 256 -22.02 11.96 13.11
N ILE A 257 -22.23 11.32 11.95
CA ILE A 257 -21.91 11.93 10.66
C ILE A 257 -23.00 12.94 10.32
N ILE A 258 -22.59 14.12 9.88
CA ILE A 258 -23.47 15.13 9.28
C ILE A 258 -23.48 14.87 7.78
N SER A 259 -24.65 14.55 7.22
CA SER A 259 -24.76 14.26 5.79
C SER A 259 -26.13 14.67 5.27
N SER A 260 -26.16 15.19 4.06
CA SER A 260 -27.41 15.47 3.34
C SER A 260 -28.24 14.20 3.09
N GLU A 261 -27.62 13.02 3.03
CA GLU A 261 -28.31 11.74 2.94
C GLU A 261 -29.19 11.46 4.16
N TYR A 262 -28.86 12.04 5.31
CA TYR A 262 -29.66 11.94 6.55
C TYR A 262 -30.53 13.17 6.80
N TYR A 263 -30.73 14.02 5.77
CA TYR A 263 -31.47 15.30 5.88
C TYR A 263 -30.87 16.25 6.89
N ASP A 264 -29.59 16.12 7.19
CA ASP A 264 -28.91 17.01 8.13
C ASP A 264 -28.60 18.38 7.51
N ASN A 265 -28.65 19.39 8.37
CA ASN A 265 -28.23 20.74 8.02
C ASN A 265 -26.96 21.09 8.79
N ILE A 266 -25.86 21.34 8.07
CA ILE A 266 -24.55 21.62 8.68
C ILE A 266 -24.66 22.76 9.70
N TYR A 267 -25.37 23.83 9.39
CA TYR A 267 -25.55 25.00 10.29
C TYR A 267 -26.22 24.65 11.63
N LYS A 268 -27.18 23.72 11.62
CA LYS A 268 -28.00 23.39 12.80
C LYS A 268 -27.46 22.20 13.58
N ASP A 269 -26.92 21.24 12.87
CA ASP A 269 -26.62 19.93 13.46
C ASP A 269 -25.16 19.77 13.88
N LEU A 270 -24.29 20.73 13.50
CA LEU A 270 -22.86 20.61 13.71
C LEU A 270 -22.52 20.57 15.21
N GLU A 271 -23.09 21.43 16.03
CA GLU A 271 -22.85 21.42 17.48
C GLU A 271 -23.42 20.18 18.15
N ALA A 272 -24.63 19.76 17.78
CA ALA A 272 -25.32 18.62 18.38
C ALA A 272 -24.66 17.26 18.05
N LYS A 273 -23.82 17.21 17.01
CA LYS A 273 -23.20 15.97 16.51
C LYS A 273 -21.69 15.97 16.69
N THR A 274 -21.16 16.74 17.64
CA THR A 274 -19.74 16.73 18.01
C THR A 274 -19.49 15.88 19.25
N ASN A 275 -18.24 15.51 19.45
CA ASN A 275 -17.77 14.88 20.69
C ASN A 275 -16.34 15.36 21.01
N ILE A 276 -15.98 15.33 22.30
CA ILE A 276 -14.63 15.66 22.74
C ILE A 276 -13.84 14.36 22.86
N VAL A 277 -12.73 14.27 22.13
CA VAL A 277 -11.92 13.06 22.03
C VAL A 277 -10.44 13.41 22.13
N LYS A 278 -9.70 12.63 22.90
CA LYS A 278 -8.24 12.75 22.98
C LYS A 278 -7.59 12.14 21.76
N ILE A 279 -6.94 12.98 20.94
CA ILE A 279 -6.35 12.59 19.66
C ILE A 279 -4.91 13.09 19.55
N THR A 280 -4.05 12.26 18.96
CA THR A 280 -2.79 12.72 18.39
C THR A 280 -3.00 13.01 16.91
N ALA A 281 -2.96 14.29 16.56
CA ALA A 281 -3.15 14.81 15.21
C ALA A 281 -1.79 15.03 14.52
N SER A 282 -1.63 14.58 13.29
CA SER A 282 -0.46 14.82 12.44
C SER A 282 -0.89 15.24 11.03
N LYS A 283 0.09 15.55 10.17
CA LYS A 283 -0.20 15.89 8.75
C LYS A 283 -0.98 14.82 8.00
N ASN A 284 -0.73 13.54 8.31
CA ASN A 284 -1.15 12.41 7.48
C ASN A 284 -1.99 11.37 8.24
N TYR A 285 -2.18 11.52 9.55
CA TYR A 285 -2.95 10.58 10.34
C TYR A 285 -3.52 11.17 11.62
N LEU A 286 -4.60 10.56 12.08
CA LEU A 286 -5.21 10.77 13.40
C LEU A 286 -5.08 9.49 14.20
N THR A 287 -4.54 9.58 15.42
CA THR A 287 -4.42 8.46 16.36
C THR A 287 -5.33 8.72 17.56
N PHE A 288 -6.29 7.82 17.76
CA PHE A 288 -7.27 7.93 18.85
C PHE A 288 -6.73 7.27 20.11
N HIS A 289 -6.88 7.94 21.26
CA HIS A 289 -6.38 7.41 22.53
C HIS A 289 -7.35 6.44 23.20
N GLU A 290 -8.59 6.48 22.81
CA GLU A 290 -9.62 5.55 23.26
C GLU A 290 -9.81 4.40 22.25
N LYS A 291 -10.13 3.21 22.78
CA LYS A 291 -10.41 2.05 21.96
C LYS A 291 -11.86 2.08 21.51
N SER A 292 -12.09 1.81 20.26
CA SER A 292 -13.43 1.61 19.71
C SER A 292 -13.74 0.11 19.72
N GLU A 293 -14.10 -0.43 20.88
CA GLU A 293 -14.42 -1.86 21.04
C GLU A 293 -15.64 -2.24 20.19
N ASP A 294 -16.67 -1.40 20.16
CA ASP A 294 -17.89 -1.60 19.35
C ASP A 294 -17.59 -1.73 17.86
N LEU A 295 -16.65 -0.94 17.34
CA LEU A 295 -16.23 -1.03 15.94
C LEU A 295 -15.55 -2.37 15.65
N ILE A 296 -14.69 -2.82 16.57
CA ILE A 296 -13.98 -4.10 16.42
C ILE A 296 -14.97 -5.27 16.49
N GLU A 297 -15.92 -5.23 17.39
CA GLU A 297 -16.97 -6.26 17.51
C GLU A 297 -17.85 -6.32 16.27
N GLU A 298 -18.31 -5.17 15.76
CA GLU A 298 -19.09 -5.12 14.52
C GLU A 298 -18.33 -5.76 13.36
N ILE A 299 -17.04 -5.40 13.19
CA ILE A 299 -16.22 -5.95 12.11
C ILE A 299 -16.02 -7.46 12.30
N ASN A 300 -15.82 -7.93 13.53
CA ASN A 300 -15.68 -9.35 13.81
C ASN A 300 -16.97 -10.13 13.52
N LEU A 301 -18.13 -9.56 13.85
CA LEU A 301 -19.43 -10.15 13.52
C LEU A 301 -19.63 -10.24 12.00
N GLN A 302 -19.26 -9.20 11.27
CA GLN A 302 -19.34 -9.21 9.81
C GLN A 302 -18.39 -10.24 9.19
N LEU A 303 -17.18 -10.42 9.74
CA LEU A 303 -16.20 -11.42 9.26
C LEU A 303 -16.63 -12.86 9.52
N LYS A 304 -17.47 -13.12 10.55
CA LYS A 304 -18.00 -14.44 10.88
C LYS A 304 -19.13 -14.89 9.96
N LYS A 305 -19.77 -14.00 9.21
CA LYS A 305 -20.83 -14.37 8.26
C LYS A 305 -20.25 -15.24 7.13
N GLU A 306 -20.78 -16.43 6.94
CA GLU A 306 -20.25 -17.44 6.00
C GLU A 306 -20.25 -17.01 4.53
N LYS A 307 -21.13 -16.10 4.12
CA LYS A 307 -21.31 -15.65 2.73
C LYS A 307 -20.62 -14.33 2.39
N VAL A 308 -19.57 -13.95 3.12
CA VAL A 308 -18.86 -12.71 2.81
C VAL A 308 -17.98 -12.91 1.56
N ASP A 309 -18.25 -12.15 0.52
CA ASP A 309 -17.41 -12.13 -0.69
C ASP A 309 -15.94 -11.82 -0.34
N LEU A 310 -15.03 -12.34 -1.14
CA LEU A 310 -13.59 -12.22 -0.91
C LEU A 310 -13.10 -10.77 -0.89
N GLU A 311 -13.73 -9.90 -1.67
CA GLU A 311 -13.42 -8.46 -1.67
C GLU A 311 -13.94 -7.78 -0.41
N ALA A 312 -15.18 -8.05 -0.03
CA ALA A 312 -15.74 -7.56 1.24
C ALA A 312 -14.91 -8.03 2.44
N LYS A 313 -14.42 -9.28 2.44
CA LYS A 313 -13.53 -9.79 3.48
C LYS A 313 -12.21 -9.01 3.57
N LYS A 314 -11.64 -8.59 2.46
CA LYS A 314 -10.43 -7.72 2.45
C LYS A 314 -10.71 -6.36 3.08
N TYR A 315 -11.85 -5.73 2.72
CA TYR A 315 -12.23 -4.45 3.31
C TYR A 315 -12.46 -4.57 4.81
N LEU A 316 -13.14 -5.59 5.27
CA LEU A 316 -13.35 -5.84 6.70
C LEU A 316 -12.03 -6.05 7.45
N GLN A 317 -11.09 -6.77 6.87
CA GLN A 317 -9.75 -6.93 7.46
C GLN A 317 -8.97 -5.62 7.49
N LYS A 318 -9.09 -4.78 6.46
CA LYS A 318 -8.47 -3.44 6.44
C LYS A 318 -9.07 -2.55 7.53
N ARG A 319 -10.41 -2.58 7.72
CA ARG A 319 -11.11 -1.89 8.80
C ARG A 319 -10.64 -2.37 10.17
N LYS A 320 -10.62 -3.71 10.40
CA LYS A 320 -10.16 -4.31 11.64
C LYS A 320 -8.74 -3.86 12.01
N ARG A 321 -7.81 -3.85 11.05
CA ARG A 321 -6.43 -3.42 11.27
C ARG A 321 -6.33 -1.96 11.72
N ARG A 322 -7.15 -1.06 11.16
CA ARG A 322 -7.17 0.37 11.55
C ARG A 322 -7.72 0.57 12.95
N ALA A 323 -8.81 -0.13 13.27
CA ALA A 323 -9.46 -0.07 14.58
C ALA A 323 -8.67 -0.79 15.67
N SER A 324 -7.81 -1.75 15.30
CA SER A 324 -6.99 -2.52 16.23
C SER A 324 -5.90 -1.66 16.87
N PRO A 325 -5.66 -1.80 18.17
CA PRO A 325 -4.60 -1.07 18.87
C PRO A 325 -3.16 -1.54 18.50
N ASN A 326 -3.02 -2.56 17.64
CA ASN A 326 -1.73 -3.12 17.27
C ASN A 326 -1.23 -2.55 15.94
N ASN A 327 -0.87 -1.27 15.91
CA ASN A 327 -0.20 -0.65 14.77
C ASN A 327 1.30 -0.55 15.04
N VAL A 328 2.10 -0.95 14.07
CA VAL A 328 3.56 -0.79 14.11
C VAL A 328 3.99 0.13 12.98
N LEU A 329 4.73 1.17 13.36
CA LEU A 329 5.35 2.10 12.42
C LEU A 329 6.83 1.75 12.30
N VAL A 330 7.26 1.48 11.07
CA VAL A 330 8.66 1.28 10.71
C VAL A 330 9.12 2.52 9.97
N SER A 331 10.00 3.31 10.59
CA SER A 331 10.59 4.49 9.98
C SER A 331 12.00 4.15 9.48
N ILE A 332 12.21 4.28 8.18
CA ILE A 332 13.47 3.94 7.51
C ILE A 332 14.13 5.23 7.01
N PRO A 333 15.45 5.41 7.24
CA PRO A 333 16.19 6.57 6.77
C PRO A 333 16.04 6.82 5.26
N ASP A 334 15.99 8.09 4.85
CA ASP A 334 15.84 8.48 3.43
C ASP A 334 16.95 7.91 2.55
N ASN A 335 18.17 7.77 3.07
CA ASN A 335 19.31 7.19 2.36
C ASN A 335 19.17 5.67 2.11
N MET A 336 18.21 4.99 2.75
CA MET A 336 17.94 3.57 2.59
C MET A 336 16.69 3.31 1.72
N HIS A 337 16.49 4.10 0.67
CA HIS A 337 15.29 4.02 -0.19
C HIS A 337 15.02 2.61 -0.74
N ASN A 338 16.05 1.84 -1.09
CA ASN A 338 15.88 0.47 -1.58
C ASN A 338 15.28 -0.44 -0.50
N LEU A 339 15.77 -0.34 0.74
CA LEU A 339 15.22 -1.11 1.87
C LEU A 339 13.76 -0.72 2.14
N LEU A 340 13.44 0.57 2.09
CA LEU A 340 12.07 1.06 2.23
C LEU A 340 11.12 0.43 1.21
N GLN A 341 11.53 0.37 -0.07
CA GLN A 341 10.71 -0.23 -1.13
C GLN A 341 10.57 -1.75 -0.96
N GLU A 342 11.66 -2.43 -0.60
CA GLU A 342 11.62 -3.87 -0.30
C GLU A 342 10.66 -4.18 0.85
N ILE A 343 10.77 -3.47 1.97
CA ILE A 343 9.90 -3.69 3.13
C ILE A 343 8.43 -3.38 2.81
N LYS A 344 8.14 -2.29 2.11
CA LYS A 344 6.77 -2.00 1.63
C LYS A 344 6.21 -3.13 0.78
N SER A 345 7.00 -3.65 -0.14
CA SER A 345 6.60 -4.76 -1.00
C SER A 345 6.38 -6.05 -0.21
N LEU A 346 7.24 -6.34 0.77
CA LEU A 346 7.10 -7.50 1.66
C LEU A 346 5.82 -7.41 2.52
N ILE A 347 5.51 -6.24 3.07
CA ILE A 347 4.27 -6.02 3.83
C ILE A 347 3.05 -6.33 2.96
N VAL A 348 3.02 -5.81 1.72
CA VAL A 348 1.92 -6.08 0.79
C VAL A 348 1.84 -7.57 0.48
N CYS A 349 2.97 -8.21 0.17
CA CYS A 349 3.03 -9.64 -0.14
C CYS A 349 2.59 -10.50 1.05
N TYR A 350 3.06 -10.20 2.26
CA TYR A 350 2.68 -10.89 3.50
C TYR A 350 1.18 -10.84 3.74
N ASN A 351 0.58 -9.66 3.63
CA ASN A 351 -0.85 -9.48 3.80
C ASN A 351 -1.65 -10.34 2.81
N TYR A 352 -1.19 -10.48 1.56
CA TYR A 352 -1.83 -11.36 0.60
C TYR A 352 -1.62 -12.85 0.91
N CYS A 353 -0.43 -13.25 1.37
CA CYS A 353 -0.15 -14.63 1.74
C CYS A 353 -1.00 -15.09 2.92
N VAL A 354 -1.14 -14.25 3.94
CA VAL A 354 -1.99 -14.56 5.12
C VAL A 354 -3.45 -14.71 4.73
N ILE A 355 -3.96 -13.84 3.82
CA ILE A 355 -5.38 -13.88 3.43
C ILE A 355 -5.68 -15.00 2.44
N ARG A 356 -4.82 -15.18 1.42
CA ARG A 356 -5.09 -16.05 0.27
C ARG A 356 -4.29 -17.34 0.23
N GLY A 357 -3.25 -17.42 1.07
CA GLY A 357 -2.33 -18.55 1.11
C GLY A 357 -1.25 -18.50 0.04
N ILE A 358 -0.42 -19.51 0.08
CA ILE A 358 0.70 -19.74 -0.82
C ILE A 358 0.41 -20.99 -1.64
N TYR A 359 0.82 -21.00 -2.91
CA TYR A 359 0.87 -22.19 -3.74
C TYR A 359 2.23 -22.89 -3.58
N ILE A 360 2.18 -24.20 -3.31
CA ILE A 360 3.35 -25.08 -3.36
C ILE A 360 3.32 -25.80 -4.69
N LEU A 361 4.30 -25.53 -5.54
CA LEU A 361 4.46 -26.22 -6.82
C LEU A 361 5.02 -27.60 -6.62
N LYS A 362 4.83 -28.53 -7.60
CA LYS A 362 5.37 -29.90 -7.58
C LYS A 362 6.88 -29.97 -7.31
N ASP A 363 7.62 -28.93 -7.65
CA ASP A 363 9.07 -28.83 -7.45
C ASP A 363 9.46 -28.21 -6.09
N ASN A 364 8.59 -28.26 -5.09
CA ASN A 364 8.74 -27.61 -3.77
C ASN A 364 9.01 -26.09 -3.81
N LYS A 365 8.64 -25.45 -4.92
CA LYS A 365 8.72 -23.98 -5.03
C LYS A 365 7.42 -23.37 -4.54
N THR A 366 7.57 -22.38 -3.72
CA THR A 366 6.43 -21.64 -3.15
C THR A 366 6.27 -20.29 -3.83
N MET A 367 5.02 -19.88 -4.05
CA MET A 367 4.68 -18.52 -4.50
C MET A 367 3.36 -18.07 -3.92
N SER A 368 3.18 -16.77 -3.72
CA SER A 368 1.87 -16.26 -3.35
C SER A 368 0.89 -16.38 -4.52
N VAL A 369 -0.40 -16.64 -4.21
CA VAL A 369 -1.48 -16.69 -5.21
C VAL A 369 -1.53 -15.41 -6.05
N GLN A 370 -1.29 -14.28 -5.42
CA GLN A 370 -1.31 -12.99 -6.09
C GLN A 370 -0.07 -12.77 -6.98
N CYS A 371 1.10 -13.21 -6.53
CA CYS A 371 2.32 -13.20 -7.34
C CYS A 371 2.12 -14.02 -8.63
N TYR A 372 1.54 -15.22 -8.51
CA TYR A 372 1.17 -16.03 -9.67
C TYR A 372 0.26 -15.30 -10.64
N LYS A 373 -0.88 -14.75 -10.14
CA LYS A 373 -1.85 -14.06 -10.98
C LYS A 373 -1.23 -12.85 -11.68
N SER A 374 -0.53 -11.99 -10.92
CA SER A 374 0.13 -10.80 -11.47
C SER A 374 1.18 -11.16 -12.51
N SER A 375 2.04 -12.14 -12.21
CA SER A 375 3.10 -12.57 -13.13
C SER A 375 2.54 -13.17 -14.42
N SER A 376 1.47 -13.96 -14.32
CA SER A 376 0.85 -14.57 -15.51
C SER A 376 0.18 -13.52 -16.42
N ILE A 377 -0.48 -12.51 -15.84
CA ILE A 377 -1.08 -11.40 -16.59
C ILE A 377 0.01 -10.58 -17.28
N LEU A 378 1.06 -10.20 -16.54
CA LEU A 378 2.18 -9.45 -17.08
C LEU A 378 2.92 -10.23 -18.18
N ALA A 379 3.15 -11.54 -18.01
CA ALA A 379 3.78 -12.38 -19.03
C ALA A 379 2.95 -12.46 -20.31
N LYS A 380 1.60 -12.60 -20.20
CA LYS A 380 0.70 -12.57 -21.38
C LYS A 380 0.74 -11.22 -22.09
N SER A 381 0.73 -10.13 -21.34
CA SER A 381 0.81 -8.78 -21.91
C SER A 381 2.17 -8.55 -22.59
N LEU A 382 3.26 -8.94 -21.92
CA LEU A 382 4.61 -8.90 -22.49
C LEU A 382 4.72 -9.70 -23.78
N PHE A 383 4.17 -10.91 -23.82
CA PHE A 383 4.17 -11.77 -25.01
C PHE A 383 3.43 -11.13 -26.19
N LYS A 384 2.26 -10.50 -25.94
CA LYS A 384 1.54 -9.74 -26.96
C LYS A 384 2.39 -8.61 -27.55
N ASN A 385 3.08 -7.87 -26.70
CA ASN A 385 3.91 -6.75 -27.14
C ASN A 385 5.17 -7.22 -27.89
N ILE A 386 5.79 -8.31 -27.46
CA ILE A 386 6.89 -8.95 -28.19
C ILE A 386 6.45 -9.36 -29.60
N LYS A 387 5.25 -9.97 -29.72
CA LYS A 387 4.70 -10.32 -31.05
C LYS A 387 4.48 -9.09 -31.93
N LYS A 388 3.92 -8.01 -31.39
CA LYS A 388 3.71 -6.76 -32.15
C LYS A 388 5.03 -6.19 -32.68
N ILE A 389 6.07 -6.12 -31.85
CA ILE A 389 7.41 -5.67 -32.27
C ILE A 389 7.97 -6.59 -33.37
N GLY A 390 7.83 -7.91 -33.22
CA GLY A 390 8.27 -8.87 -34.20
C GLY A 390 7.57 -8.71 -35.58
N TYR A 391 6.28 -8.38 -35.60
CA TYR A 391 5.56 -8.07 -36.84
C TYR A 391 5.99 -6.74 -37.45
N THR A 392 6.18 -5.70 -36.66
CA THR A 392 6.64 -4.39 -37.13
C THR A 392 8.02 -4.48 -37.78
N ILE A 393 8.95 -5.21 -37.18
CA ILE A 393 10.29 -5.44 -37.74
C ILE A 393 10.22 -6.23 -39.05
N LYS A 394 9.31 -7.21 -39.19
CA LYS A 394 9.12 -7.94 -40.45
C LYS A 394 8.54 -7.08 -41.56
N LEU A 395 7.58 -6.23 -41.25
CA LEU A 395 6.99 -5.30 -42.24
C LEU A 395 8.04 -4.32 -42.79
N ASN A 396 8.86 -3.75 -41.91
CA ASN A 396 9.92 -2.83 -42.34
C ASN A 396 11.05 -3.50 -43.18
N HIS A 397 11.26 -4.79 -43.02
CA HIS A 397 12.19 -5.53 -43.87
C HIS A 397 11.60 -5.92 -45.26
N HIS A 398 10.30 -5.90 -45.43
CA HIS A 398 9.64 -6.18 -46.72
C HIS A 398 9.36 -4.91 -47.53
N GLU A 399 9.42 -3.72 -46.94
CA GLU A 399 9.27 -2.44 -47.65
C GLU A 399 10.59 -1.88 -48.21
N SER A 400 11.70 -2.58 -48.04
CA SER A 400 13.03 -2.16 -48.51
C SER A 400 13.56 -3.05 -49.64
N VAL A 401 12.65 -3.61 -50.50
CA VAL A 401 13.04 -4.25 -51.76
C VAL A 401 12.38 -3.55 -52.93
#